data_178b88453f22917dfb0b1bde8773a6e9
#
_entry.id   178b88453f22917dfb0b1bde8773a6e9
#
_cell.length_a   1.000
_cell.length_b   1.000
_cell.length_c   1.000
_cell.angle_alpha   90.00
_cell.angle_beta   90.00
_cell.angle_gamma   90.00
#
_symmetry.space_group_name_H-M   'P 1'
#
loop_
_entity.id
_entity.type
_entity.pdbx_description
1 polymer ?
#
loop_
_entity_poly.entity_id
_entity_poly.type
_entity_poly.pdbx_seq_one_letter_code
_entity_poly.pdbx_strand_id
1 'polypeptide(L)'
;MRHFVFILLFTHLFSYSQNKISFVINGKAYDHDGVAVPSAKVSFNGHYTFTNDQGEYFLEVYNKETLQLTFKHVGFLTKTITVNNRWFKNIRHNDTLEFKKTILDDNLLKQFTVTSKKIDTIYGNQRFSVEDFELIDSNRLILLLYEKNLKKGSKIVLTDGLQEMIHSYIVPGKAISLYKDFAERVFVITETGVFHVKVNKIANKIELLSVDEKDFYGFYHRVIDTLENQYFYSNYNELYPEVRFYATIKDDTSHFLMREVRDDFMMELYRAQFKYVSGRDKLWAYRKEQETGIDKEIWIGASFFTQDILYQPVYAPLFVKNDTVLIFDHYNDLLFKYDISRKPVDSIPISYHHKNKKDKWNQPLVQDPILKNILGIYHKGGITILKSIDLNTGKPINYFELGFRYVEKVKVVDGYVYYVYRPFESLQKKFLYREKIAFN
;
A
#
# COMPACT_ATOMS: atom_id res chain seq x y z
N MET A 1 39.52 76.00 -38.25
CA MET A 1 39.96 74.80 -38.98
C MET A 1 40.87 73.97 -38.04
N ARG A 2 40.38 72.90 -37.43
CA ARG A 2 41.15 72.00 -36.60
C ARG A 2 41.03 70.59 -37.18
N HIS A 3 42.15 70.07 -37.67
CA HIS A 3 42.26 68.72 -38.21
C HIS A 3 42.33 67.71 -37.03
N PHE A 4 41.39 66.78 -37.00
CA PHE A 4 41.46 65.63 -36.11
C PHE A 4 42.12 64.48 -36.87
N VAL A 5 43.28 64.04 -36.37
CA VAL A 5 43.99 62.85 -36.87
C VAL A 5 43.44 61.66 -36.11
N PHE A 6 42.82 60.71 -36.81
CA PHE A 6 42.35 59.43 -36.28
C PHE A 6 43.51 58.42 -36.31
N ILE A 7 44.04 58.06 -35.14
CA ILE A 7 45.04 56.99 -35.04
C ILE A 7 44.28 55.69 -34.88
N LEU A 8 44.32 54.85 -35.93
CA LEU A 8 43.79 53.50 -35.90
C LEU A 8 44.82 52.59 -35.24
N LEU A 9 44.53 52.17 -33.96
CA LEU A 9 45.30 51.16 -33.24
C LEU A 9 44.83 49.76 -33.72
N PHE A 10 45.64 49.10 -34.57
CA PHE A 10 45.50 47.70 -34.88
C PHE A 10 45.95 46.84 -33.69
N THR A 11 45.00 46.39 -32.85
CA THR A 11 45.26 45.34 -31.88
C THR A 11 45.28 44.00 -32.59
N HIS A 12 46.45 43.42 -32.78
CA HIS A 12 46.62 42.05 -33.17
C HIS A 12 46.06 41.12 -32.06
N LEU A 13 44.86 40.62 -32.28
CA LEU A 13 44.35 39.52 -31.50
C LEU A 13 45.18 38.26 -31.90
N PHE A 14 46.17 37.93 -31.06
CA PHE A 14 46.77 36.60 -31.09
C PHE A 14 45.72 35.58 -30.65
N SER A 15 45.06 34.95 -31.64
CA SER A 15 44.30 33.72 -31.41
C SER A 15 45.30 32.62 -30.95
N TYR A 16 45.37 32.36 -29.67
CA TYR A 16 46.00 31.12 -29.18
C TYR A 16 45.14 29.98 -29.67
N SER A 17 45.51 29.41 -30.83
CA SER A 17 45.07 28.08 -31.19
C SER A 17 45.65 27.12 -30.20
N GLN A 18 44.84 26.70 -29.20
CA GLN A 18 45.20 25.54 -28.37
C GLN A 18 45.26 24.36 -29.31
N ASN A 19 46.45 23.87 -29.61
CA ASN A 19 46.67 22.63 -30.31
C ASN A 19 46.06 21.49 -29.52
N LYS A 20 44.79 21.18 -29.80
CA LYS A 20 44.10 20.00 -29.24
C LYS A 20 44.84 18.79 -29.80
N ILE A 21 45.57 18.12 -28.91
CA ILE A 21 46.20 16.85 -29.25
C ILE A 21 45.10 15.80 -29.35
N SER A 22 44.86 15.24 -30.53
CA SER A 22 44.02 14.08 -30.72
C SER A 22 44.87 12.81 -30.65
N PHE A 23 44.31 11.78 -30.02
CA PHE A 23 44.88 10.43 -30.03
C PHE A 23 43.75 9.43 -30.07
N VAL A 24 44.02 8.21 -30.48
CA VAL A 24 43.05 7.13 -30.54
C VAL A 24 43.23 6.20 -29.36
N ILE A 25 42.10 5.90 -28.71
CA ILE A 25 42.05 4.81 -27.72
C ILE A 25 41.46 3.60 -28.42
N ASN A 26 42.18 2.50 -28.43
CA ASN A 26 41.67 1.24 -28.90
C ASN A 26 41.71 0.18 -27.78
N GLY A 27 40.87 -0.83 -27.90
CA GLY A 27 40.84 -1.92 -26.94
C GLY A 27 39.79 -2.95 -27.28
N LYS A 28 39.67 -3.95 -26.40
CA LYS A 28 38.69 -5.01 -26.54
C LYS A 28 37.88 -5.17 -25.24
N ALA A 29 36.57 -5.33 -25.37
CA ALA A 29 35.64 -5.61 -24.28
C ALA A 29 35.25 -7.10 -24.31
N TYR A 30 35.28 -7.72 -23.14
CA TYR A 30 34.96 -9.13 -22.93
C TYR A 30 34.05 -9.26 -21.72
N ASP A 31 33.30 -10.35 -21.65
CA ASP A 31 32.63 -10.79 -20.42
C ASP A 31 33.62 -11.57 -19.50
N HIS A 32 33.09 -12.08 -18.37
CA HIS A 32 33.87 -12.88 -17.43
C HIS A 32 34.35 -14.23 -18.01
N ASP A 33 33.60 -14.78 -18.97
CA ASP A 33 33.93 -16.05 -19.64
C ASP A 33 34.95 -15.86 -20.77
N GLY A 34 35.32 -14.62 -21.05
CA GLY A 34 36.29 -14.27 -22.09
C GLY A 34 35.66 -14.17 -23.50
N VAL A 35 34.32 -14.13 -23.58
CA VAL A 35 33.61 -13.92 -24.83
C VAL A 35 33.58 -12.43 -25.17
N ALA A 36 33.82 -12.11 -26.44
CA ALA A 36 33.76 -10.71 -26.91
C ALA A 36 32.35 -10.11 -26.74
N VAL A 37 32.28 -8.87 -26.27
CA VAL A 37 31.00 -8.16 -26.09
C VAL A 37 30.81 -7.18 -27.26
N PRO A 38 29.97 -7.50 -28.26
CA PRO A 38 29.66 -6.60 -29.36
C PRO A 38 28.66 -5.51 -28.93
N SER A 39 28.62 -4.42 -29.71
CA SER A 39 27.64 -3.32 -29.50
C SER A 39 27.69 -2.65 -28.14
N ALA A 40 28.73 -2.81 -27.35
CA ALA A 40 28.93 -2.05 -26.14
C ALA A 40 29.29 -0.60 -26.48
N LYS A 41 28.57 0.36 -25.95
CA LYS A 41 28.87 1.79 -26.11
C LYS A 41 30.05 2.16 -25.22
N VAL A 42 31.14 2.60 -25.84
CA VAL A 42 32.32 3.13 -25.16
C VAL A 42 32.31 4.67 -25.34
N SER A 43 32.29 5.39 -24.23
CA SER A 43 32.15 6.86 -24.28
C SER A 43 33.15 7.59 -23.40
N PHE A 44 33.53 8.79 -23.82
CA PHE A 44 34.38 9.76 -23.13
C PHE A 44 33.92 11.19 -23.47
N ASN A 45 33.62 12.00 -22.48
CA ASN A 45 33.28 13.43 -22.63
C ASN A 45 32.34 13.76 -23.80
N GLY A 46 31.28 12.96 -24.00
CA GLY A 46 30.32 13.17 -25.07
C GLY A 46 30.67 12.52 -26.41
N HIS A 47 31.95 12.11 -26.63
CA HIS A 47 32.35 11.28 -27.74
C HIS A 47 32.06 9.81 -27.43
N TYR A 48 31.67 9.03 -28.43
CA TYR A 48 31.39 7.61 -28.22
C TYR A 48 31.63 6.79 -29.48
N THR A 49 31.87 5.51 -29.30
CA THR A 49 31.92 4.48 -30.31
C THR A 49 31.23 3.22 -29.82
N PHE A 50 31.09 2.22 -30.68
CA PHE A 50 30.56 0.89 -30.29
C PHE A 50 31.60 -0.17 -30.57
N THR A 51 31.59 -1.23 -29.75
CA THR A 51 32.41 -2.41 -30.02
C THR A 51 31.86 -3.18 -31.22
N ASN A 52 32.78 -3.72 -32.07
CA ASN A 52 32.43 -4.62 -33.16
C ASN A 52 32.16 -6.06 -32.68
N ASP A 53 31.94 -7.00 -33.61
CA ASP A 53 31.66 -8.41 -33.29
C ASP A 53 32.80 -9.14 -32.54
N GLN A 54 34.01 -8.62 -32.67
CA GLN A 54 35.22 -9.12 -31.95
C GLN A 54 35.42 -8.37 -30.61
N GLY A 55 34.45 -7.50 -30.20
CA GLY A 55 34.54 -6.69 -29.00
C GLY A 55 35.53 -5.52 -29.11
N GLU A 56 36.07 -5.23 -30.27
CA GLU A 56 37.06 -4.17 -30.48
C GLU A 56 36.38 -2.80 -30.60
N TYR A 57 37.07 -1.79 -30.08
CA TYR A 57 36.60 -0.40 -30.21
C TYR A 57 37.77 0.54 -30.53
N PHE A 58 37.45 1.63 -31.22
CA PHE A 58 38.34 2.73 -31.56
C PHE A 58 37.65 4.03 -31.24
N LEU A 59 38.20 4.81 -30.32
CA LEU A 59 37.61 6.07 -29.87
C LEU A 59 38.65 7.20 -30.02
N GLU A 60 38.36 8.16 -30.86
CA GLU A 60 39.20 9.34 -31.00
C GLU A 60 38.92 10.34 -29.87
N VAL A 61 39.97 10.82 -29.20
CA VAL A 61 39.87 11.63 -28.00
C VAL A 61 40.70 12.91 -28.17
N TYR A 62 40.11 14.04 -27.78
CA TYR A 62 40.69 15.37 -27.83
C TYR A 62 40.85 15.91 -26.42
N ASN A 63 41.89 15.66 -25.74
CA ASN A 63 42.40 16.32 -24.54
C ASN A 63 43.30 15.42 -23.68
N LYS A 64 44.18 16.03 -22.85
CA LYS A 64 45.10 15.31 -21.97
C LYS A 64 44.71 15.29 -20.49
N GLU A 65 43.50 15.70 -20.15
CA GLU A 65 43.02 15.67 -18.78
C GLU A 65 42.51 14.26 -18.40
N THR A 66 42.29 14.03 -17.10
CA THR A 66 41.87 12.72 -16.55
C THR A 66 40.84 12.02 -17.43
N LEU A 67 41.16 10.86 -17.97
CA LEU A 67 40.27 10.12 -18.87
C LEU A 67 39.39 9.16 -18.07
N GLN A 68 38.09 9.29 -18.21
CA GLN A 68 37.11 8.33 -17.71
C GLN A 68 36.38 7.68 -18.89
N LEU A 69 36.76 6.44 -19.22
CA LEU A 69 36.05 5.65 -20.22
C LEU A 69 34.87 4.96 -19.58
N THR A 70 33.67 5.19 -20.10
CA THR A 70 32.46 4.54 -19.61
C THR A 70 31.95 3.54 -20.65
N PHE A 71 31.79 2.30 -20.21
CA PHE A 71 31.24 1.19 -21.01
C PHE A 71 29.80 0.95 -20.59
N LYS A 72 28.88 0.90 -21.54
CA LYS A 72 27.45 0.61 -21.33
C LYS A 72 26.96 -0.41 -22.34
N HIS A 73 26.31 -1.46 -21.85
CA HIS A 73 25.66 -2.47 -22.66
C HIS A 73 24.43 -3.02 -21.92
N VAL A 74 23.40 -3.45 -22.64
CA VAL A 74 22.11 -3.88 -22.04
C VAL A 74 22.28 -5.09 -21.10
N GLY A 75 23.21 -6.00 -21.41
CA GLY A 75 23.47 -7.20 -20.62
C GLY A 75 24.53 -7.04 -19.53
N PHE A 76 25.16 -5.87 -19.36
CA PHE A 76 26.29 -5.67 -18.46
C PHE A 76 26.11 -4.46 -17.56
N LEU A 77 26.71 -4.49 -16.36
CA LEU A 77 26.77 -3.34 -15.49
C LEU A 77 27.59 -2.22 -16.14
N THR A 78 27.16 -0.98 -15.96
CA THR A 78 27.93 0.19 -16.45
C THR A 78 29.30 0.20 -15.75
N LYS A 79 30.39 0.09 -16.54
CA LYS A 79 31.76 0.11 -16.04
C LYS A 79 32.45 1.41 -16.41
N THR A 80 33.03 2.09 -15.44
CA THR A 80 33.86 3.28 -15.68
C THR A 80 35.30 3.00 -15.29
N ILE A 81 36.23 3.22 -16.22
CA ILE A 81 37.67 3.08 -16.03
C ILE A 81 38.31 4.45 -16.03
N THR A 82 38.97 4.80 -14.94
CA THR A 82 39.74 6.05 -14.83
C THR A 82 41.19 5.78 -15.22
N VAL A 83 41.64 6.45 -16.27
CA VAL A 83 43.01 6.34 -16.75
C VAL A 83 43.83 7.49 -16.15
N ASN A 84 44.90 7.14 -15.44
CA ASN A 84 45.71 8.09 -14.71
C ASN A 84 46.61 8.90 -15.67
N ASN A 85 46.89 10.15 -15.35
CA ASN A 85 47.71 11.11 -16.11
C ASN A 85 49.12 10.59 -16.45
N ARG A 86 49.65 9.59 -15.76
CA ARG A 86 50.96 8.97 -16.07
C ARG A 86 50.99 8.32 -17.46
N TRP A 87 49.89 7.83 -17.97
CA TRP A 87 49.77 7.20 -19.28
C TRP A 87 49.84 8.22 -20.42
N PHE A 88 49.51 9.51 -20.15
CA PHE A 88 49.45 10.56 -21.15
C PHE A 88 50.68 11.42 -21.27
N LYS A 89 51.65 11.28 -20.38
CA LYS A 89 52.86 12.16 -20.36
C LYS A 89 53.67 12.14 -21.65
N ASN A 90 53.62 11.05 -22.39
CA ASN A 90 54.41 10.83 -23.61
C ASN A 90 53.57 10.69 -24.89
N ILE A 91 52.24 10.86 -24.84
CA ILE A 91 51.39 10.71 -26.01
C ILE A 91 51.55 11.94 -26.92
N ARG A 92 51.86 11.71 -28.18
CA ARG A 92 51.93 12.71 -29.25
C ARG A 92 50.59 12.78 -30.02
N HIS A 93 50.43 13.77 -30.87
CA HIS A 93 49.30 13.87 -31.79
C HIS A 93 49.29 12.64 -32.73
N ASN A 94 48.11 12.01 -32.86
CA ASN A 94 47.85 10.78 -33.61
C ASN A 94 48.44 9.48 -33.02
N ASP A 95 48.94 9.50 -31.77
CA ASP A 95 49.33 8.26 -31.10
C ASP A 95 48.10 7.40 -30.76
N THR A 96 48.34 6.10 -30.56
CA THR A 96 47.31 5.15 -30.17
C THR A 96 47.59 4.65 -28.75
N LEU A 97 46.59 4.71 -27.87
CA LEU A 97 46.60 4.15 -26.53
C LEU A 97 45.85 2.82 -26.52
N GLU A 98 46.52 1.72 -26.27
CA GLU A 98 45.93 0.39 -26.31
C GLU A 98 45.49 -0.09 -24.94
N PHE A 99 44.18 -0.46 -24.79
CA PHE A 99 43.62 -1.18 -23.67
C PHE A 99 43.47 -2.67 -24.04
N LYS A 100 44.42 -3.49 -23.65
CA LYS A 100 44.50 -4.89 -24.10
C LYS A 100 43.25 -5.71 -23.79
N LYS A 101 42.59 -5.48 -22.63
CA LYS A 101 41.39 -6.20 -22.25
C LYS A 101 40.58 -5.41 -21.23
N THR A 102 39.29 -5.17 -21.51
CA THR A 102 38.32 -4.66 -20.54
C THR A 102 37.29 -5.74 -20.28
N ILE A 103 37.21 -6.24 -19.05
CA ILE A 103 36.17 -7.21 -18.63
C ILE A 103 34.97 -6.42 -18.13
N LEU A 104 33.80 -6.65 -18.72
CA LEU A 104 32.54 -6.12 -18.26
C LEU A 104 31.91 -7.11 -17.29
N ASP A 105 31.43 -6.61 -16.17
CA ASP A 105 30.74 -7.42 -15.17
C ASP A 105 29.32 -7.66 -15.66
N ASP A 106 28.93 -8.93 -15.75
CA ASP A 106 27.58 -9.31 -16.13
C ASP A 106 26.61 -8.57 -15.23
N ASN A 107 25.69 -7.87 -15.85
CA ASN A 107 24.46 -7.53 -15.18
C ASN A 107 23.70 -8.85 -15.07
N LEU A 108 24.10 -9.70 -14.12
CA LEU A 108 23.23 -10.73 -13.59
C LEU A 108 22.03 -9.98 -13.00
N LEU A 109 21.15 -9.48 -13.86
CA LEU A 109 19.77 -9.43 -13.54
C LEU A 109 19.55 -10.84 -13.00
N LYS A 110 19.43 -10.99 -11.66
CA LYS A 110 18.77 -12.12 -11.06
C LYS A 110 17.68 -12.41 -12.04
N GLN A 111 17.66 -13.61 -12.57
CA GLN A 111 16.61 -14.05 -13.48
C GLN A 111 15.32 -13.59 -12.84
N PHE A 112 14.91 -12.36 -13.20
CA PHE A 112 13.56 -11.95 -13.00
C PHE A 112 12.87 -12.90 -13.94
N THR A 113 12.39 -13.99 -13.40
CA THR A 113 11.18 -14.55 -13.91
C THR A 113 10.27 -13.34 -13.92
N VAL A 114 10.10 -12.73 -15.09
CA VAL A 114 9.01 -11.82 -15.36
C VAL A 114 7.79 -12.73 -15.39
N THR A 115 7.39 -13.23 -14.23
CA THR A 115 6.02 -13.30 -13.90
C THR A 115 5.64 -11.83 -13.84
N SER A 116 5.26 -11.28 -15.01
CA SER A 116 4.55 -10.02 -15.04
C SER A 116 3.40 -10.29 -14.09
N LYS A 117 3.45 -9.71 -12.87
CA LYS A 117 2.31 -9.77 -11.97
C LYS A 117 1.20 -9.18 -12.82
N LYS A 118 0.30 -10.02 -13.26
CA LYS A 118 -0.78 -9.57 -14.12
C LYS A 118 -1.68 -8.73 -13.23
N ILE A 119 -1.49 -7.41 -13.31
CA ILE A 119 -2.33 -6.45 -12.59
C ILE A 119 -3.49 -6.13 -13.52
N ASP A 120 -4.66 -6.60 -13.15
CA ASP A 120 -5.87 -6.33 -13.88
C ASP A 120 -6.46 -4.99 -13.43
N THR A 121 -6.73 -4.09 -14.37
CA THR A 121 -7.53 -2.89 -14.12
C THR A 121 -9.01 -3.28 -14.15
N ILE A 122 -9.65 -3.29 -12.99
CA ILE A 122 -11.07 -3.65 -12.85
C ILE A 122 -11.98 -2.48 -13.16
N TYR A 123 -11.57 -1.27 -12.78
CA TYR A 123 -12.27 -0.04 -13.15
C TYR A 123 -11.26 1.11 -13.24
N GLY A 124 -11.26 1.80 -14.39
CA GLY A 124 -10.44 2.98 -14.63
C GLY A 124 -11.22 4.01 -15.45
N ASN A 125 -11.32 5.24 -14.96
CA ASN A 125 -12.04 6.31 -15.65
C ASN A 125 -11.37 7.66 -15.39
N GLN A 126 -11.13 8.43 -16.45
CA GLN A 126 -10.47 9.74 -16.35
C GLN A 126 -11.34 10.82 -15.70
N ARG A 127 -12.65 10.63 -15.64
CA ARG A 127 -13.61 11.57 -15.05
C ARG A 127 -13.91 11.24 -13.59
N PHE A 128 -14.02 9.96 -13.23
CA PHE A 128 -14.45 9.51 -11.92
C PHE A 128 -13.33 8.81 -11.16
N SER A 129 -13.20 9.10 -9.86
CA SER A 129 -12.35 8.38 -8.91
C SER A 129 -13.15 7.33 -8.17
N VAL A 130 -12.56 6.17 -7.92
CA VAL A 130 -13.05 5.17 -6.99
C VAL A 130 -12.69 5.59 -5.56
N GLU A 131 -13.67 5.75 -4.69
CA GLU A 131 -13.46 6.01 -3.28
C GLU A 131 -13.48 4.71 -2.47
N ASP A 132 -14.45 3.85 -2.77
CA ASP A 132 -14.63 2.58 -2.09
C ASP A 132 -15.30 1.57 -3.02
N PHE A 133 -15.24 0.29 -2.68
CA PHE A 133 -15.85 -0.77 -3.47
C PHE A 133 -16.25 -1.96 -2.60
N GLU A 134 -17.27 -2.72 -3.04
CA GLU A 134 -17.67 -4.00 -2.46
C GLU A 134 -17.94 -5.03 -3.55
N LEU A 135 -17.51 -6.27 -3.32
CA LEU A 135 -17.84 -7.37 -4.20
C LEU A 135 -19.22 -7.92 -3.83
N ILE A 136 -20.10 -8.08 -4.82
CA ILE A 136 -21.42 -8.70 -4.65
C ILE A 136 -21.35 -10.20 -4.89
N ASP A 137 -20.56 -10.59 -5.88
CA ASP A 137 -20.24 -11.97 -6.21
C ASP A 137 -18.90 -12.02 -6.97
N SER A 138 -18.53 -13.16 -7.52
CA SER A 138 -17.26 -13.34 -8.23
C SER A 138 -17.04 -12.39 -9.41
N ASN A 139 -18.12 -11.84 -9.99
CA ASN A 139 -18.07 -11.08 -11.23
C ASN A 139 -18.61 -9.65 -11.10
N ARG A 140 -19.33 -9.30 -10.01
CA ARG A 140 -19.98 -8.01 -9.88
C ARG A 140 -19.52 -7.25 -8.65
N LEU A 141 -19.32 -5.95 -8.86
CA LEU A 141 -18.89 -5.02 -7.82
C LEU A 141 -19.83 -3.83 -7.72
N ILE A 142 -19.94 -3.33 -6.52
CA ILE A 142 -20.49 -1.99 -6.24
C ILE A 142 -19.29 -1.05 -6.02
N LEU A 143 -19.27 0.05 -6.76
CA LEU A 143 -18.27 1.10 -6.63
C LEU A 143 -18.90 2.37 -6.10
N LEU A 144 -18.26 3.01 -5.14
CA LEU A 144 -18.55 4.38 -4.74
C LEU A 144 -17.63 5.33 -5.51
N LEU A 145 -18.20 6.13 -6.40
CA LEU A 145 -17.47 7.01 -7.29
C LEU A 145 -17.76 8.48 -7.02
N TYR A 146 -16.76 9.33 -7.24
CA TYR A 146 -16.92 10.79 -7.24
C TYR A 146 -16.13 11.44 -8.39
N GLU A 147 -16.59 12.62 -8.84
CA GLU A 147 -15.91 13.35 -9.92
C GLU A 147 -14.82 14.29 -9.40
N LYS A 148 -15.13 15.17 -8.47
CA LYS A 148 -14.17 16.13 -7.89
C LYS A 148 -13.80 15.77 -6.45
N ASN A 149 -14.78 15.60 -5.61
CA ASN A 149 -14.67 15.08 -4.24
C ASN A 149 -16.06 14.63 -3.76
N LEU A 150 -16.11 13.83 -2.69
CA LEU A 150 -17.36 13.29 -2.13
C LEU A 150 -18.37 14.38 -1.70
N LYS A 151 -17.89 15.56 -1.27
CA LYS A 151 -18.74 16.69 -0.85
C LYS A 151 -19.55 17.28 -2.02
N LYS A 152 -19.08 17.14 -3.26
CA LYS A 152 -19.71 17.69 -4.47
C LYS A 152 -20.61 16.69 -5.19
N GLY A 153 -20.89 15.56 -4.55
CA GLY A 153 -21.74 14.49 -5.07
C GLY A 153 -20.95 13.24 -5.39
N SER A 154 -21.61 12.12 -5.20
CA SER A 154 -21.10 10.79 -5.47
C SER A 154 -22.18 9.93 -6.11
N LYS A 155 -21.77 8.82 -6.70
CA LYS A 155 -22.69 7.84 -7.27
C LYS A 155 -22.24 6.42 -6.90
N ILE A 156 -23.21 5.55 -6.75
CA ILE A 156 -22.99 4.11 -6.69
C ILE A 156 -23.08 3.57 -8.11
N VAL A 157 -22.15 2.68 -8.46
CA VAL A 157 -22.11 2.02 -9.76
C VAL A 157 -22.05 0.51 -9.57
N LEU A 158 -22.95 -0.20 -10.25
CA LEU A 158 -22.83 -1.64 -10.44
C LEU A 158 -21.99 -1.89 -11.69
N THR A 159 -20.95 -2.71 -11.58
CA THR A 159 -20.09 -3.09 -12.69
C THR A 159 -19.92 -4.62 -12.73
N ASP A 160 -19.65 -5.16 -13.90
CA ASP A 160 -19.37 -6.59 -14.15
C ASP A 160 -17.91 -7.00 -13.89
N GLY A 161 -17.08 -6.08 -13.41
CA GLY A 161 -15.65 -6.34 -13.19
C GLY A 161 -14.80 -6.35 -14.46
N LEU A 162 -15.37 -6.04 -15.61
CA LEU A 162 -14.71 -5.91 -16.91
C LEU A 162 -14.68 -4.45 -17.40
N GLN A 163 -14.72 -3.50 -16.48
CA GLN A 163 -14.80 -2.05 -16.69
C GLN A 163 -16.16 -1.55 -17.23
N GLU A 164 -17.12 -2.43 -17.51
CA GLU A 164 -18.44 -2.04 -17.96
C GLU A 164 -19.32 -1.57 -16.78
N MET A 165 -19.93 -0.42 -16.96
CA MET A 165 -20.90 0.12 -16.04
C MET A 165 -22.29 -0.43 -16.40
N ILE A 166 -22.82 -1.31 -15.57
CA ILE A 166 -24.14 -1.90 -15.77
C ILE A 166 -25.26 -0.91 -15.40
N HIS A 167 -25.17 -0.32 -14.23
CA HIS A 167 -26.15 0.63 -13.73
C HIS A 167 -25.49 1.64 -12.77
N SER A 168 -26.06 2.83 -12.64
CA SER A 168 -25.59 3.82 -11.67
C SER A 168 -26.75 4.52 -10.97
N TYR A 169 -26.52 4.92 -9.72
CA TYR A 169 -27.47 5.66 -8.90
C TYR A 169 -26.74 6.80 -8.16
N ILE A 170 -27.33 7.99 -8.13
CA ILE A 170 -26.76 9.15 -7.42
C ILE A 170 -27.00 8.95 -5.93
N VAL A 171 -25.95 9.08 -5.11
CA VAL A 171 -26.08 8.96 -3.65
C VAL A 171 -26.70 10.24 -3.08
N PRO A 172 -27.75 10.13 -2.27
CA PRO A 172 -28.31 11.28 -1.55
C PRO A 172 -27.31 11.84 -0.54
N GLY A 173 -27.04 13.13 -0.61
CA GLY A 173 -26.12 13.80 0.31
C GLY A 173 -24.63 13.45 0.08
N LYS A 174 -23.82 13.62 1.12
CA LYS A 174 -22.38 13.36 1.07
C LYS A 174 -22.11 11.93 1.55
N ALA A 175 -21.64 11.07 0.65
CA ALA A 175 -21.19 9.73 1.01
C ALA A 175 -19.91 9.77 1.85
N ILE A 176 -19.78 8.79 2.75
CA ILE A 176 -18.61 8.57 3.60
C ILE A 176 -17.89 7.31 3.14
N SER A 177 -18.58 6.16 3.10
CA SER A 177 -18.01 4.86 2.75
C SER A 177 -19.08 3.86 2.32
N LEU A 178 -18.63 2.73 1.77
CA LEU A 178 -19.42 1.52 1.70
C LEU A 178 -19.19 0.67 2.96
N TYR A 179 -20.20 -0.11 3.32
CA TYR A 179 -20.14 -1.10 4.38
C TYR A 179 -20.83 -2.38 3.92
N LYS A 180 -20.21 -3.52 4.13
CA LYS A 180 -20.77 -4.83 3.84
C LYS A 180 -20.97 -5.56 5.15
N ASP A 181 -22.19 -5.99 5.44
CA ASP A 181 -22.52 -6.65 6.69
C ASP A 181 -22.25 -8.17 6.65
N PHE A 182 -22.46 -8.82 7.77
CA PHE A 182 -22.32 -10.28 7.96
C PHE A 182 -23.20 -11.12 7.02
N ALA A 183 -24.27 -10.55 6.45
CA ALA A 183 -25.19 -11.20 5.50
C ALA A 183 -24.89 -10.80 4.05
N GLU A 184 -23.68 -10.29 3.78
CA GLU A 184 -23.20 -9.87 2.46
C GLU A 184 -24.02 -8.73 1.84
N ARG A 185 -24.84 -7.99 2.64
CA ARG A 185 -25.57 -6.82 2.17
C ARG A 185 -24.67 -5.60 2.15
N VAL A 186 -24.75 -4.83 1.08
CA VAL A 186 -23.97 -3.60 0.93
C VAL A 186 -24.78 -2.39 1.31
N PHE A 187 -24.20 -1.52 2.11
CA PHE A 187 -24.77 -0.24 2.53
C PHE A 187 -23.85 0.90 2.08
N VAL A 188 -24.44 2.03 1.74
CA VAL A 188 -23.72 3.30 1.63
C VAL A 188 -24.05 4.17 2.84
N ILE A 189 -23.00 4.56 3.55
CA ILE A 189 -23.10 5.45 4.71
C ILE A 189 -22.88 6.88 4.22
N THR A 190 -23.76 7.79 4.61
CA THR A 190 -23.68 9.22 4.28
C THR A 190 -23.72 10.06 5.55
N GLU A 191 -23.45 11.37 5.44
CA GLU A 191 -23.59 12.29 6.58
C GLU A 191 -25.06 12.43 7.08
N THR A 192 -26.04 12.07 6.27
CA THR A 192 -27.46 12.27 6.54
C THR A 192 -28.27 11.00 6.69
N GLY A 193 -27.63 9.84 6.63
CA GLY A 193 -28.31 8.55 6.80
C GLY A 193 -27.61 7.40 6.13
N VAL A 194 -28.19 6.24 6.25
CA VAL A 194 -27.67 4.97 5.72
C VAL A 194 -28.65 4.40 4.70
N PHE A 195 -28.12 3.90 3.59
CA PHE A 195 -28.92 3.32 2.51
C PHE A 195 -28.43 1.91 2.18
N HIS A 196 -29.34 0.95 2.16
CA HIS A 196 -29.07 -0.39 1.63
C HIS A 196 -29.02 -0.35 0.10
N VAL A 197 -27.93 -0.85 -0.47
CA VAL A 197 -27.74 -0.97 -1.92
C VAL A 197 -28.36 -2.28 -2.38
N LYS A 198 -29.63 -2.26 -2.75
CA LYS A 198 -30.35 -3.44 -3.23
C LYS A 198 -30.02 -3.68 -4.71
N VAL A 199 -29.46 -4.84 -4.99
CA VAL A 199 -29.15 -5.28 -6.37
C VAL A 199 -30.23 -6.20 -6.88
N ASN A 200 -30.96 -5.78 -7.91
CA ASN A 200 -31.83 -6.67 -8.66
C ASN A 200 -31.00 -7.40 -9.72
N LYS A 201 -30.71 -8.68 -9.45
CA LYS A 201 -29.84 -9.50 -10.30
C LYS A 201 -30.44 -9.80 -11.68
N ILE A 202 -31.77 -9.83 -11.79
CA ILE A 202 -32.48 -10.13 -13.05
C ILE A 202 -32.52 -8.88 -13.94
N ALA A 203 -32.86 -7.73 -13.35
CA ALA A 203 -32.96 -6.47 -14.09
C ALA A 203 -31.62 -5.74 -14.24
N ASN A 204 -30.55 -6.24 -13.62
CA ASN A 204 -29.24 -5.58 -13.56
C ASN A 204 -29.31 -4.12 -13.11
N LYS A 205 -30.13 -3.86 -12.08
CA LYS A 205 -30.35 -2.53 -11.53
C LYS A 205 -30.02 -2.47 -10.05
N ILE A 206 -29.63 -1.30 -9.60
CA ILE A 206 -29.46 -0.98 -8.18
C ILE A 206 -30.48 0.04 -7.75
N GLU A 207 -30.93 -0.09 -6.50
CA GLU A 207 -31.82 0.82 -5.81
C GLU A 207 -31.22 1.15 -4.45
N LEU A 208 -31.42 2.36 -3.96
CA LEU A 208 -31.05 2.75 -2.61
C LEU A 208 -32.30 2.82 -1.75
N LEU A 209 -32.32 1.96 -0.72
CA LEU A 209 -33.40 1.92 0.26
C LEU A 209 -32.90 2.52 1.57
N SER A 210 -33.56 3.56 2.06
CA SER A 210 -33.24 4.16 3.35
C SER A 210 -33.40 3.12 4.47
N VAL A 211 -32.44 3.10 5.39
CA VAL A 211 -32.45 2.23 6.57
C VAL A 211 -32.43 3.10 7.81
N ASP A 212 -33.21 2.73 8.83
CA ASP A 212 -33.16 3.42 10.11
C ASP A 212 -31.79 3.32 10.74
N GLU A 213 -31.24 4.43 11.21
CA GLU A 213 -29.88 4.46 11.76
C GLU A 213 -29.76 3.62 13.04
N LYS A 214 -30.81 3.53 13.86
CA LYS A 214 -30.83 2.71 15.08
C LYS A 214 -30.75 1.23 14.73
N ASP A 215 -31.49 0.80 13.70
CA ASP A 215 -31.46 -0.56 13.22
C ASP A 215 -30.09 -0.87 12.61
N PHE A 216 -29.55 0.07 11.83
CA PHE A 216 -28.24 -0.12 11.23
C PHE A 216 -27.13 -0.26 12.27
N TYR A 217 -26.95 0.73 13.13
CA TYR A 217 -25.88 0.70 14.14
C TYR A 217 -26.19 -0.25 15.31
N GLY A 218 -27.45 -0.54 15.59
CA GLY A 218 -27.87 -1.46 16.62
C GLY A 218 -27.72 -2.92 16.25
N PHE A 219 -27.84 -3.26 14.96
CA PHE A 219 -27.80 -4.65 14.51
C PHE A 219 -26.85 -4.87 13.34
N TYR A 220 -27.09 -4.29 12.15
CA TYR A 220 -26.32 -4.64 10.94
C TYR A 220 -24.83 -4.31 11.04
N HIS A 221 -24.49 -3.21 11.63
CA HIS A 221 -23.11 -2.79 11.84
C HIS A 221 -22.44 -3.44 13.05
N ARG A 222 -23.26 -3.83 14.05
CA ARG A 222 -22.77 -4.37 15.31
C ARG A 222 -22.44 -5.84 15.23
N VAL A 223 -23.19 -6.63 14.46
CA VAL A 223 -22.90 -8.04 14.22
C VAL A 223 -21.69 -8.17 13.30
N ILE A 224 -20.68 -8.87 13.78
CA ILE A 224 -19.39 -9.01 13.07
C ILE A 224 -19.45 -10.18 12.09
N ASP A 225 -19.97 -11.33 12.56
CA ASP A 225 -20.03 -12.57 11.77
C ASP A 225 -21.11 -13.50 12.34
N THR A 226 -21.35 -14.62 11.66
CA THR A 226 -22.33 -15.63 12.03
C THR A 226 -21.75 -17.03 11.88
N LEU A 227 -22.20 -17.95 12.72
CA LEU A 227 -21.92 -19.37 12.58
C LEU A 227 -23.18 -20.16 12.92
N GLU A 228 -23.70 -20.91 11.96
CA GLU A 228 -24.99 -21.61 12.06
C GLU A 228 -26.13 -20.68 12.52
N ASN A 229 -26.69 -20.92 13.71
CA ASN A 229 -27.78 -20.15 14.29
C ASN A 229 -27.28 -19.13 15.33
N GLN A 230 -26.03 -18.68 15.26
CA GLN A 230 -25.46 -17.74 16.20
C GLN A 230 -24.99 -16.47 15.51
N TYR A 231 -25.16 -15.33 16.19
CA TYR A 231 -24.58 -14.05 15.84
C TYR A 231 -23.46 -13.71 16.81
N PHE A 232 -22.31 -13.25 16.25
CA PHE A 232 -21.19 -12.73 17.04
C PHE A 232 -21.13 -11.24 16.87
N TYR A 233 -21.07 -10.50 17.96
CA TYR A 233 -21.04 -9.06 17.98
C TYR A 233 -20.18 -8.52 19.10
N SER A 234 -19.89 -7.23 19.09
CA SER A 234 -19.13 -6.56 20.14
C SER A 234 -19.80 -5.28 20.62
N ASN A 235 -19.37 -4.82 21.78
CA ASN A 235 -19.69 -3.49 22.29
C ASN A 235 -18.64 -2.45 21.86
N TYR A 236 -17.91 -2.70 20.76
CA TYR A 236 -16.86 -1.82 20.30
C TYR A 236 -17.28 -0.35 20.29
N ASN A 237 -16.43 0.46 20.87
CA ASN A 237 -16.53 1.91 20.85
C ASN A 237 -15.12 2.48 20.75
N GLU A 238 -14.86 3.31 19.78
CA GLU A 238 -13.53 3.89 19.54
C GLU A 238 -12.98 4.71 20.72
N LEU A 239 -13.86 5.17 21.60
CA LEU A 239 -13.48 5.94 22.79
C LEU A 239 -13.09 5.05 23.98
N TYR A 240 -13.26 3.73 23.88
CA TYR A 240 -13.12 2.80 24.97
C TYR A 240 -11.83 2.00 24.83
N PRO A 241 -10.98 1.90 25.86
CA PRO A 241 -9.78 1.06 25.83
C PRO A 241 -10.09 -0.42 26.11
N GLU A 242 -11.31 -0.86 25.83
CA GLU A 242 -11.79 -2.23 26.05
C GLU A 242 -12.85 -2.58 25.02
N VAL A 243 -12.86 -3.83 24.57
CA VAL A 243 -13.92 -4.40 23.73
C VAL A 243 -14.34 -5.76 24.29
N ARG A 244 -15.65 -6.01 24.36
CA ARG A 244 -16.25 -7.27 24.75
C ARG A 244 -16.93 -7.93 23.57
N PHE A 245 -16.68 -9.21 23.39
CA PHE A 245 -17.28 -10.03 22.37
C PHE A 245 -18.37 -10.90 22.98
N TYR A 246 -19.50 -10.92 22.31
CA TYR A 246 -20.69 -11.66 22.72
C TYR A 246 -21.17 -12.58 21.61
N ALA A 247 -21.79 -13.68 22.00
CA ALA A 247 -22.60 -14.52 21.13
C ALA A 247 -24.05 -14.52 21.58
N THR A 248 -24.97 -14.55 20.62
CA THR A 248 -26.39 -14.77 20.86
C THR A 248 -26.93 -15.80 19.87
N ILE A 249 -27.90 -16.60 20.28
CA ILE A 249 -28.59 -17.51 19.37
C ILE A 249 -29.67 -16.70 18.66
N LYS A 250 -29.90 -16.98 17.40
CA LYS A 250 -30.97 -16.37 16.61
C LYS A 250 -32.30 -16.59 17.34
N ASP A 251 -33.11 -15.55 17.41
CA ASP A 251 -34.42 -15.55 18.06
C ASP A 251 -34.36 -15.74 19.60
N ASP A 252 -33.18 -15.67 20.22
CA ASP A 252 -32.98 -15.66 21.65
C ASP A 252 -32.51 -14.27 22.13
N THR A 253 -32.91 -13.90 23.31
CA THR A 253 -32.51 -12.65 23.97
C THR A 253 -31.30 -12.79 24.90
N SER A 254 -30.83 -14.01 25.10
CA SER A 254 -29.65 -14.27 25.95
C SER A 254 -28.36 -13.91 25.24
N HIS A 255 -27.47 -13.25 25.99
CA HIS A 255 -26.16 -12.80 25.51
C HIS A 255 -25.07 -13.48 26.29
N PHE A 256 -24.18 -14.21 25.59
CA PHE A 256 -23.03 -14.87 26.18
C PHE A 256 -21.77 -14.05 25.99
N LEU A 257 -21.17 -13.61 27.09
CA LEU A 257 -19.84 -13.01 27.03
C LEU A 257 -18.80 -14.09 26.67
N MET A 258 -18.17 -13.95 25.52
CA MET A 258 -17.10 -14.85 25.06
C MET A 258 -15.74 -14.39 25.55
N ARG A 259 -15.43 -13.11 25.32
CA ARG A 259 -14.12 -12.55 25.66
C ARG A 259 -14.19 -11.05 25.89
N GLU A 260 -13.36 -10.59 26.83
CA GLU A 260 -13.00 -9.20 27.01
C GLU A 260 -11.55 -9.01 26.57
N VAL A 261 -11.28 -8.02 25.73
CA VAL A 261 -9.95 -7.58 25.33
C VAL A 261 -9.78 -6.14 25.76
N ARG A 262 -8.73 -5.87 26.53
CA ARG A 262 -8.50 -4.57 27.14
C ARG A 262 -7.06 -4.12 26.98
N ASP A 263 -6.89 -2.85 26.65
CA ASP A 263 -5.62 -2.16 26.77
C ASP A 263 -5.46 -1.70 28.22
N ASP A 264 -4.81 -2.53 29.04
CA ASP A 264 -4.63 -2.27 30.46
C ASP A 264 -3.84 -1.00 30.72
N PHE A 265 -2.86 -0.67 29.87
CA PHE A 265 -2.08 0.55 30.00
C PHE A 265 -2.95 1.80 29.78
N MET A 266 -3.75 1.83 28.70
CA MET A 266 -4.67 2.94 28.46
C MET A 266 -5.77 3.02 29.51
N MET A 267 -6.28 1.89 30.01
CA MET A 267 -7.26 1.87 31.08
C MET A 267 -6.71 2.51 32.38
N GLU A 268 -5.48 2.20 32.75
CA GLU A 268 -4.82 2.82 33.91
C GLU A 268 -4.59 4.33 33.69
N LEU A 269 -4.24 4.76 32.49
CA LEU A 269 -4.13 6.19 32.17
C LEU A 269 -5.48 6.91 32.31
N TYR A 270 -6.58 6.31 31.86
CA TYR A 270 -7.93 6.86 31.99
C TYR A 270 -8.30 7.04 33.46
N ARG A 271 -8.07 6.03 34.29
CA ARG A 271 -8.31 6.07 35.74
C ARG A 271 -7.42 7.10 36.44
N ALA A 272 -6.15 7.17 36.05
CA ALA A 272 -5.24 8.15 36.62
C ALA A 272 -5.70 9.58 36.29
N GLN A 273 -6.11 9.83 35.05
CA GLN A 273 -6.58 11.15 34.61
C GLN A 273 -7.78 11.63 35.41
N PHE A 274 -8.74 10.74 35.75
CA PHE A 274 -9.90 11.08 36.56
C PHE A 274 -9.55 11.67 37.91
N LYS A 275 -8.39 11.28 38.51
CA LYS A 275 -7.96 11.83 39.81
C LYS A 275 -7.61 13.31 39.75
N TYR A 276 -7.11 13.78 38.59
CA TYR A 276 -6.52 15.11 38.43
C TYR A 276 -7.44 16.17 37.81
N VAL A 277 -8.65 15.77 37.35
CA VAL A 277 -9.57 16.74 36.76
C VAL A 277 -10.34 17.54 37.81
N SER A 278 -10.90 18.66 37.39
CA SER A 278 -11.68 19.56 38.25
C SER A 278 -12.92 18.89 38.84
N GLY A 279 -13.42 19.42 39.95
CA GLY A 279 -14.69 18.93 40.54
C GLY A 279 -15.87 19.09 39.58
N ARG A 280 -15.88 20.11 38.71
CA ARG A 280 -16.90 20.29 37.69
C ARG A 280 -16.88 19.16 36.65
N ASP A 281 -15.70 18.77 36.20
CA ASP A 281 -15.54 17.72 35.20
C ASP A 281 -15.90 16.35 35.81
N LYS A 282 -15.57 16.11 37.09
CA LYS A 282 -16.02 14.94 37.84
C LYS A 282 -17.54 14.85 37.91
N LEU A 283 -18.22 15.95 38.25
CA LEU A 283 -19.68 16.00 38.30
C LEU A 283 -20.31 15.76 36.92
N TRP A 284 -19.70 16.26 35.85
CA TRP A 284 -20.12 15.98 34.49
C TRP A 284 -19.98 14.48 34.17
N ALA A 285 -18.86 13.87 34.49
CA ALA A 285 -18.60 12.46 34.25
C ALA A 285 -19.55 11.54 35.05
N TYR A 286 -19.86 11.88 36.31
CA TYR A 286 -20.85 11.16 37.10
C TYR A 286 -22.27 11.22 36.49
N ARG A 287 -22.65 12.39 35.93
CA ARG A 287 -23.94 12.49 35.22
C ARG A 287 -23.95 11.61 33.96
N LYS A 288 -22.83 11.60 33.22
CA LYS A 288 -22.70 10.74 32.05
C LYS A 288 -22.74 9.25 32.40
N GLU A 289 -22.13 8.84 33.49
CA GLU A 289 -22.23 7.48 34.01
C GLU A 289 -23.67 7.08 34.32
N GLN A 290 -24.44 7.97 34.96
CA GLN A 290 -25.87 7.73 35.25
C GLN A 290 -26.73 7.67 33.98
N GLU A 291 -26.44 8.52 32.98
CA GLU A 291 -27.18 8.58 31.71
C GLU A 291 -26.93 7.36 30.82
N THR A 292 -25.71 6.83 30.84
CA THR A 292 -25.24 5.89 29.80
C THR A 292 -24.86 4.52 30.34
N GLY A 293 -24.66 4.40 31.67
CA GLY A 293 -24.08 3.20 32.29
C GLY A 293 -22.58 2.99 32.06
N ILE A 294 -21.92 3.93 31.38
CA ILE A 294 -20.49 3.91 31.10
C ILE A 294 -19.75 4.58 32.26
N ASP A 295 -18.70 3.92 32.77
CA ASP A 295 -17.92 4.40 33.90
C ASP A 295 -17.41 5.86 33.69
N LYS A 296 -17.54 6.66 34.72
CA LYS A 296 -17.10 8.07 34.73
C LYS A 296 -15.63 8.28 34.37
N GLU A 297 -14.76 7.33 34.73
CA GLU A 297 -13.34 7.40 34.42
C GLU A 297 -13.12 7.34 32.91
N ILE A 298 -13.91 6.55 32.20
CA ILE A 298 -13.88 6.43 30.75
C ILE A 298 -14.25 7.74 30.08
N TRP A 299 -15.31 8.42 30.54
CA TRP A 299 -15.72 9.72 29.99
C TRP A 299 -14.63 10.77 30.10
N ILE A 300 -13.91 10.81 31.22
CA ILE A 300 -12.78 11.72 31.42
C ILE A 300 -11.60 11.31 30.52
N GLY A 301 -11.20 10.04 30.59
CA GLY A 301 -10.11 9.55 29.76
C GLY A 301 -10.33 9.80 28.28
N ALA A 302 -11.53 9.51 27.77
CA ALA A 302 -11.91 9.77 26.40
C ALA A 302 -11.78 11.26 26.03
N SER A 303 -12.22 12.17 26.88
CA SER A 303 -12.13 13.61 26.60
C SER A 303 -10.70 14.15 26.46
N PHE A 304 -9.72 13.44 27.05
CA PHE A 304 -8.30 13.81 26.99
C PHE A 304 -7.55 13.04 25.91
N PHE A 305 -7.62 11.72 25.94
CA PHE A 305 -6.71 10.87 25.16
C PHE A 305 -7.17 10.67 23.71
N THR A 306 -8.49 10.63 23.45
CA THR A 306 -8.98 10.40 22.07
C THR A 306 -8.77 11.61 21.13
N GLN A 307 -8.44 12.77 21.67
CA GLN A 307 -8.07 13.96 20.89
C GLN A 307 -6.60 13.97 20.49
N ASP A 308 -5.78 13.07 21.07
CA ASP A 308 -4.37 12.96 20.72
C ASP A 308 -4.23 12.26 19.36
N ILE A 309 -3.39 12.83 18.49
CA ILE A 309 -3.08 12.26 17.17
C ILE A 309 -2.42 10.87 17.25
N LEU A 310 -1.86 10.52 18.38
CA LEU A 310 -1.24 9.21 18.63
C LEU A 310 -2.22 8.18 19.21
N TYR A 311 -3.43 8.62 19.58
CA TYR A 311 -4.44 7.71 20.10
C TYR A 311 -4.85 6.68 19.05
N GLN A 312 -4.88 5.41 19.46
CA GLN A 312 -5.36 4.32 18.63
C GLN A 312 -6.44 3.56 19.41
N PRO A 313 -7.66 3.44 18.85
CA PRO A 313 -8.71 2.62 19.45
C PRO A 313 -8.26 1.16 19.61
N VAL A 314 -8.88 0.45 20.54
CA VAL A 314 -8.62 -0.99 20.74
C VAL A 314 -8.89 -1.74 19.43
N TYR A 315 -7.90 -2.50 19.00
CA TYR A 315 -8.01 -3.33 17.81
C TYR A 315 -7.90 -4.81 18.17
N ALA A 316 -9.03 -5.51 18.13
CA ALA A 316 -9.14 -6.94 18.43
C ALA A 316 -10.18 -7.53 17.46
N PRO A 317 -9.78 -7.99 16.26
CA PRO A 317 -10.75 -8.52 15.29
C PRO A 317 -11.22 -9.92 15.69
N LEU A 318 -12.49 -10.19 15.36
CA LEU A 318 -13.12 -11.51 15.41
C LEU A 318 -13.33 -12.00 13.97
N PHE A 319 -13.02 -13.27 13.73
CA PHE A 319 -13.30 -13.96 12.48
C PHE A 319 -13.92 -15.32 12.75
N VAL A 320 -14.75 -15.78 11.82
CA VAL A 320 -15.24 -17.15 11.78
C VAL A 320 -14.55 -17.90 10.66
N LYS A 321 -13.93 -19.02 11.00
CA LYS A 321 -13.30 -19.94 10.04
C LYS A 321 -13.76 -21.36 10.29
N ASN A 322 -14.49 -21.93 9.33
CA ASN A 322 -15.17 -23.21 9.51
C ASN A 322 -16.05 -23.16 10.77
N ASP A 323 -15.93 -24.12 11.67
CA ASP A 323 -16.71 -24.23 12.91
C ASP A 323 -16.00 -23.57 14.12
N THR A 324 -15.08 -22.65 13.87
CA THR A 324 -14.25 -22.03 14.91
C THR A 324 -14.36 -20.51 14.87
N VAL A 325 -14.62 -19.91 16.03
CA VAL A 325 -14.55 -18.48 16.23
C VAL A 325 -13.17 -18.09 16.71
N LEU A 326 -12.55 -17.12 16.06
CA LEU A 326 -11.19 -16.66 16.28
C LEU A 326 -11.24 -15.22 16.80
N ILE A 327 -10.68 -14.97 17.99
CA ILE A 327 -10.55 -13.61 18.57
C ILE A 327 -9.07 -13.31 18.75
N PHE A 328 -8.59 -12.26 18.06
CA PHE A 328 -7.19 -11.83 18.12
C PHE A 328 -7.03 -10.74 19.18
N ASP A 329 -6.38 -11.09 20.27
CA ASP A 329 -6.05 -10.19 21.37
C ASP A 329 -4.59 -9.71 21.23
N HIS A 330 -4.40 -8.58 20.61
CA HIS A 330 -3.06 -7.99 20.37
C HIS A 330 -2.44 -7.36 21.63
N TYR A 331 -3.21 -7.18 22.69
CA TYR A 331 -2.74 -6.60 23.94
C TYR A 331 -2.15 -7.66 24.89
N ASN A 332 -2.65 -8.90 24.78
CA ASN A 332 -2.13 -10.04 25.52
C ASN A 332 -1.30 -11.01 24.66
N ASP A 333 -1.03 -10.65 23.38
CA ASP A 333 -0.29 -11.46 22.42
C ASP A 333 -0.89 -12.87 22.21
N LEU A 334 -2.22 -12.99 22.18
CA LEU A 334 -2.92 -14.26 22.10
C LEU A 334 -4.00 -14.28 21.02
N LEU A 335 -4.11 -15.40 20.32
CA LEU A 335 -5.25 -15.78 19.51
C LEU A 335 -6.09 -16.80 20.28
N PHE A 336 -7.32 -16.47 20.60
CA PHE A 336 -8.27 -17.37 21.24
C PHE A 336 -9.15 -18.06 20.20
N LYS A 337 -9.36 -19.37 20.38
CA LYS A 337 -10.23 -20.19 19.57
C LYS A 337 -11.39 -20.70 20.40
N TYR A 338 -12.59 -20.57 19.86
CA TYR A 338 -13.83 -21.06 20.45
C TYR A 338 -14.53 -22.00 19.51
N ASP A 339 -15.12 -23.08 20.06
CA ASP A 339 -15.98 -23.98 19.30
C ASP A 339 -17.39 -23.39 19.09
N ILE A 340 -18.21 -24.10 18.36
CA ILE A 340 -19.60 -23.76 18.11
C ILE A 340 -20.44 -23.67 19.41
N SER A 341 -20.04 -24.39 20.46
CA SER A 341 -20.66 -24.34 21.80
C SER A 341 -20.19 -23.14 22.62
N ARG A 342 -19.40 -22.25 22.04
CA ARG A 342 -18.81 -21.04 22.67
C ARG A 342 -17.79 -21.36 23.77
N LYS A 343 -17.30 -22.61 23.80
CA LYS A 343 -16.26 -23.01 24.75
C LYS A 343 -14.88 -22.64 24.19
N PRO A 344 -13.98 -22.12 25.02
CA PRO A 344 -12.59 -21.94 24.62
C PRO A 344 -11.95 -23.31 24.37
N VAL A 345 -11.40 -23.50 23.18
CA VAL A 345 -10.74 -24.75 22.77
C VAL A 345 -9.24 -24.63 22.89
N ASP A 346 -8.70 -23.46 22.51
CA ASP A 346 -7.25 -23.25 22.42
C ASP A 346 -6.90 -21.76 22.54
N SER A 347 -5.65 -21.50 22.91
CA SER A 347 -5.06 -20.16 22.87
C SER A 347 -3.63 -20.25 22.36
N ILE A 348 -3.30 -19.44 21.33
CA ILE A 348 -2.04 -19.49 20.61
C ILE A 348 -1.32 -18.16 20.73
N PRO A 349 -0.03 -18.14 21.12
CA PRO A 349 0.76 -16.92 21.12
C PRO A 349 0.87 -16.32 19.72
N ILE A 350 0.66 -15.00 19.59
CA ILE A 350 0.84 -14.26 18.36
C ILE A 350 1.93 -13.20 18.51
N SER A 351 2.73 -13.00 17.49
CA SER A 351 3.82 -12.01 17.52
C SER A 351 3.98 -11.24 16.20
N TYR A 352 3.12 -11.50 15.22
CA TYR A 352 3.21 -10.92 13.88
C TYR A 352 3.02 -9.40 13.86
N HIS A 353 2.33 -8.85 14.86
CA HIS A 353 2.03 -7.43 15.00
C HIS A 353 3.15 -6.63 15.71
N HIS A 354 4.12 -7.29 16.28
CA HIS A 354 5.24 -6.64 16.95
C HIS A 354 6.10 -5.87 15.94
N LYS A 355 6.67 -4.74 16.39
CA LYS A 355 7.53 -3.90 15.56
C LYS A 355 8.71 -4.68 15.00
N ASN A 356 8.83 -4.71 13.69
CA ASN A 356 9.96 -5.32 12.97
C ASN A 356 10.71 -4.22 12.19
N LYS A 357 12.05 -4.33 12.12
CA LYS A 357 12.90 -3.42 11.34
C LYS A 357 12.70 -3.58 9.82
N LYS A 358 12.23 -4.74 9.37
CA LYS A 358 12.08 -5.07 7.94
C LYS A 358 10.81 -4.51 7.33
N ASP A 359 9.69 -4.60 8.07
CA ASP A 359 8.38 -4.14 7.63
C ASP A 359 7.53 -3.78 8.85
N LYS A 360 6.58 -2.88 8.67
CA LYS A 360 5.69 -2.43 9.73
C LYS A 360 4.31 -3.03 9.49
N TRP A 361 3.81 -3.80 10.47
CA TRP A 361 2.43 -4.20 10.48
C TRP A 361 1.52 -2.96 10.57
N ASN A 362 0.50 -2.95 9.74
CA ASN A 362 -0.51 -1.90 9.72
C ASN A 362 -1.90 -2.57 9.76
N GLN A 363 -2.69 -2.22 10.76
CA GLN A 363 -4.07 -2.68 10.83
C GLN A 363 -4.85 -2.34 9.54
N PRO A 364 -5.83 -3.14 9.14
CA PRO A 364 -6.40 -4.33 9.82
C PRO A 364 -5.79 -5.68 9.37
N LEU A 365 -6.20 -6.76 10.06
CA LEU A 365 -6.21 -8.09 9.49
C LEU A 365 -7.36 -8.17 8.48
N VAL A 366 -7.19 -8.91 7.39
CA VAL A 366 -8.23 -9.16 6.41
C VAL A 366 -8.45 -10.65 6.25
N GLN A 367 -9.70 -11.08 6.17
CA GLN A 367 -10.06 -12.46 5.88
C GLN A 367 -10.57 -12.57 4.44
N ASP A 368 -10.07 -13.56 3.69
CA ASP A 368 -10.71 -13.98 2.45
C ASP A 368 -12.04 -14.64 2.78
N PRO A 369 -13.19 -14.12 2.37
CA PRO A 369 -14.49 -14.67 2.74
C PRO A 369 -14.75 -16.05 2.14
N ILE A 370 -14.04 -16.44 1.08
CA ILE A 370 -14.22 -17.73 0.37
C ILE A 370 -13.17 -18.74 0.84
N LEU A 371 -11.89 -18.41 0.74
CA LEU A 371 -10.79 -19.30 1.15
C LEU A 371 -10.57 -19.33 2.66
N LYS A 372 -11.21 -18.42 3.40
CA LYS A 372 -11.10 -18.29 4.86
C LYS A 372 -9.66 -18.10 5.38
N ASN A 373 -8.75 -17.66 4.52
CA ASN A 373 -7.39 -17.30 4.92
C ASN A 373 -7.38 -15.92 5.60
N ILE A 374 -6.62 -15.80 6.68
CA ILE A 374 -6.45 -14.53 7.40
C ILE A 374 -5.08 -13.96 7.08
N LEU A 375 -5.05 -12.72 6.63
CA LEU A 375 -3.85 -12.03 6.16
C LEU A 375 -3.61 -10.78 6.99
N GLY A 376 -2.37 -10.59 7.40
CA GLY A 376 -1.89 -9.33 7.96
C GLY A 376 -1.41 -8.38 6.86
N ILE A 377 -1.73 -7.10 6.99
CA ILE A 377 -1.26 -6.05 6.08
C ILE A 377 -0.01 -5.40 6.68
N TYR A 378 1.06 -5.33 5.89
CA TYR A 378 2.33 -4.72 6.27
C TYR A 378 2.73 -3.66 5.25
N HIS A 379 3.50 -2.67 5.70
CA HIS A 379 4.06 -1.63 4.83
C HIS A 379 5.57 -1.53 4.95
N LYS A 380 6.23 -1.36 3.79
CA LYS A 380 7.67 -1.12 3.69
C LYS A 380 7.95 -0.17 2.52
N GLY A 381 8.39 1.04 2.82
CA GLY A 381 8.74 2.01 1.77
C GLY A 381 7.62 2.31 0.78
N GLY A 382 6.36 2.35 1.25
CA GLY A 382 5.17 2.53 0.43
C GLY A 382 4.63 1.25 -0.23
N ILE A 383 5.38 0.14 -0.21
CA ILE A 383 4.91 -1.16 -0.70
C ILE A 383 4.01 -1.79 0.35
N THR A 384 2.86 -2.28 -0.06
CA THR A 384 1.96 -3.07 0.77
C THR A 384 2.27 -4.55 0.59
N ILE A 385 2.43 -5.25 1.70
CA ILE A 385 2.78 -6.67 1.77
C ILE A 385 1.67 -7.38 2.54
N LEU A 386 1.09 -8.41 1.95
CA LEU A 386 0.16 -9.31 2.62
C LEU A 386 0.92 -10.52 3.15
N LYS A 387 0.70 -10.89 4.41
CA LYS A 387 1.27 -12.12 4.99
C LYS A 387 0.17 -12.99 5.54
N SER A 388 0.17 -14.25 5.15
CA SER A 388 -0.75 -15.24 5.70
C SER A 388 -0.38 -15.55 7.16
N ILE A 389 -1.37 -15.58 8.04
CA ILE A 389 -1.19 -15.93 9.46
C ILE A 389 -1.52 -17.40 9.65
N ASP A 390 -0.56 -18.18 10.11
CA ASP A 390 -0.79 -19.55 10.51
C ASP A 390 -1.52 -19.60 11.86
N LEU A 391 -2.72 -20.13 11.84
CA LEU A 391 -3.58 -20.21 13.02
C LEU A 391 -3.17 -21.29 14.03
N ASN A 392 -2.16 -22.10 13.74
CA ASN A 392 -1.62 -23.09 14.66
C ASN A 392 -0.41 -22.58 15.42
N THR A 393 0.34 -21.67 14.80
CA THR A 393 1.57 -21.14 15.40
C THR A 393 1.49 -19.65 15.73
N GLY A 394 0.44 -18.94 15.26
CA GLY A 394 0.29 -17.50 15.44
C GLY A 394 1.33 -16.65 14.66
N LYS A 395 2.04 -17.24 13.71
CA LYS A 395 3.14 -16.59 12.98
C LYS A 395 2.76 -16.31 11.54
N PRO A 396 3.35 -15.27 10.92
CA PRO A 396 3.24 -15.07 9.48
C PRO A 396 4.09 -16.11 8.76
N ILE A 397 3.53 -16.78 7.74
CA ILE A 397 4.20 -17.87 7.01
C ILE A 397 4.63 -17.47 5.61
N ASN A 398 3.74 -16.95 4.82
CA ASN A 398 3.97 -16.62 3.42
C ASN A 398 3.73 -15.13 3.20
N TYR A 399 4.29 -14.58 2.14
CA TYR A 399 4.06 -13.17 1.83
C TYR A 399 3.78 -12.93 0.35
N PHE A 400 3.03 -11.88 0.07
CA PHE A 400 2.75 -11.37 -1.26
C PHE A 400 2.90 -9.85 -1.26
N GLU A 401 3.73 -9.30 -2.15
CA GLU A 401 3.90 -7.87 -2.31
C GLU A 401 3.00 -7.35 -3.42
N LEU A 402 2.25 -6.29 -3.20
CA LEU A 402 1.45 -5.65 -4.23
C LEU A 402 2.33 -4.95 -5.27
N GLY A 403 1.87 -4.92 -6.51
CA GLY A 403 2.64 -4.34 -7.61
C GLY A 403 2.72 -2.82 -7.58
N PHE A 404 1.70 -2.13 -7.02
CA PHE A 404 1.73 -0.68 -6.86
C PHE A 404 2.08 -0.25 -5.43
N ARG A 405 2.68 0.95 -5.33
CA ARG A 405 2.96 1.59 -4.03
C ARG A 405 1.82 2.51 -3.62
N TYR A 406 1.70 2.74 -2.30
CA TYR A 406 0.72 3.66 -1.72
C TYR A 406 -0.72 3.33 -2.12
N VAL A 407 -1.05 2.06 -2.13
CA VAL A 407 -2.41 1.58 -2.39
C VAL A 407 -3.33 1.84 -1.21
N GLU A 408 -4.62 1.98 -1.50
CA GLU A 408 -5.67 2.23 -0.53
C GLU A 408 -6.75 1.13 -0.63
N LYS A 409 -7.57 0.97 0.42
CA LYS A 409 -8.77 0.10 0.40
C LYS A 409 -8.47 -1.34 -0.04
N VAL A 410 -7.53 -1.98 0.64
CA VAL A 410 -7.15 -3.37 0.34
C VAL A 410 -8.23 -4.34 0.82
N LYS A 411 -8.76 -5.17 -0.09
CA LYS A 411 -9.70 -6.26 0.22
C LYS A 411 -9.25 -7.55 -0.48
N VAL A 412 -9.51 -8.68 0.13
CA VAL A 412 -9.11 -9.99 -0.41
C VAL A 412 -10.36 -10.84 -0.60
N VAL A 413 -10.52 -11.44 -1.78
CA VAL A 413 -11.65 -12.32 -2.09
C VAL A 413 -11.20 -13.37 -3.09
N ASP A 414 -11.44 -14.65 -2.79
CA ASP A 414 -11.18 -15.82 -3.66
C ASP A 414 -9.72 -15.87 -4.18
N GLY A 415 -8.78 -15.60 -3.30
CA GLY A 415 -7.35 -15.62 -3.65
C GLY A 415 -6.90 -14.44 -4.51
N TYR A 416 -7.72 -13.43 -4.67
CA TYR A 416 -7.36 -12.16 -5.31
C TYR A 416 -7.33 -11.03 -4.28
N VAL A 417 -6.37 -10.13 -4.44
CA VAL A 417 -6.36 -8.86 -3.73
C VAL A 417 -6.87 -7.75 -4.65
N TYR A 418 -7.82 -6.99 -4.14
CA TYR A 418 -8.37 -5.80 -4.76
C TYR A 418 -7.91 -4.57 -3.99
N TYR A 419 -7.58 -3.51 -4.70
CA TYR A 419 -7.14 -2.26 -4.07
C TYR A 419 -7.34 -1.06 -4.96
N VAL A 420 -7.44 0.09 -4.35
CA VAL A 420 -7.53 1.38 -5.03
C VAL A 420 -6.13 1.97 -5.14
N TYR A 421 -5.79 2.45 -6.33
CA TYR A 421 -4.52 3.13 -6.59
C TYR A 421 -4.72 4.31 -7.55
N ARG A 422 -3.86 5.30 -7.42
CA ARG A 422 -3.87 6.50 -8.26
C ARG A 422 -2.69 6.45 -9.24
N PRO A 423 -2.89 5.96 -10.47
CA PRO A 423 -1.83 5.92 -11.46
C PRO A 423 -1.47 7.33 -11.96
N PHE A 424 -0.22 7.53 -12.33
CA PHE A 424 0.28 8.84 -12.78
C PHE A 424 -0.49 9.36 -14.00
N GLU A 425 -0.83 8.47 -14.93
CA GLU A 425 -1.50 8.78 -16.20
C GLU A 425 -3.00 9.14 -16.03
N SER A 426 -3.57 8.93 -14.85
CA SER A 426 -5.00 9.10 -14.60
C SER A 426 -5.45 10.52 -14.32
N LEU A 427 -4.60 11.54 -14.49
CA LEU A 427 -4.91 12.91 -14.08
C LEU A 427 -5.37 12.99 -12.61
N GLN A 428 -4.73 12.25 -11.74
CA GLN A 428 -5.01 12.13 -10.30
C GLN A 428 -6.32 11.38 -9.94
N LYS A 429 -6.94 10.66 -10.85
CA LYS A 429 -8.08 9.79 -10.53
C LYS A 429 -7.61 8.47 -9.92
N LYS A 430 -8.39 7.96 -8.99
CA LYS A 430 -8.18 6.66 -8.35
C LYS A 430 -8.88 5.58 -9.16
N PHE A 431 -8.18 4.49 -9.48
CA PHE A 431 -8.70 3.34 -10.20
C PHE A 431 -8.73 2.12 -9.27
N LEU A 432 -9.54 1.13 -9.62
CA LEU A 432 -9.60 -0.15 -8.93
C LEU A 432 -8.80 -1.20 -9.70
N TYR A 433 -7.90 -1.86 -8.99
CA TYR A 433 -7.03 -2.92 -9.51
C TYR A 433 -7.25 -4.24 -8.79
N ARG A 434 -6.82 -5.32 -9.44
CA ARG A 434 -6.83 -6.67 -8.88
C ARG A 434 -5.54 -7.39 -9.24
N GLU A 435 -5.01 -8.16 -8.30
CA GLU A 435 -3.90 -9.10 -8.50
C GLU A 435 -4.26 -10.46 -7.93
N LYS A 436 -3.82 -11.53 -8.60
CA LYS A 436 -3.92 -12.88 -8.05
C LYS A 436 -2.83 -13.06 -6.99
N ILE A 437 -3.21 -13.48 -5.79
CA ILE A 437 -2.27 -13.75 -4.71
C ILE A 437 -1.51 -15.03 -5.03
N ALA A 438 -0.20 -14.89 -5.26
CA ALA A 438 0.74 -16.00 -5.38
C ALA A 438 1.78 -15.82 -4.27
N PHE A 439 1.64 -16.59 -3.20
CA PHE A 439 2.55 -16.50 -2.07
C PHE A 439 3.94 -17.05 -2.42
N ASN A 440 4.97 -16.32 -1.95
CA ASN A 440 6.36 -16.73 -1.99
C ASN A 440 6.76 -17.47 -0.72
#